data_da92a1d7f5aad508610d5e8605857712
#
_entry.id   da92a1d7f5aad508610d5e8605857712
#
_cell.length_a   1.000
_cell.length_b   1.000
_cell.length_c   1.000
_cell.angle_alpha   90.00
_cell.angle_beta   90.00
_cell.angle_gamma   90.00
#
_symmetry.space_group_name_H-M   'P 1'
#
loop_
_entity.id
_entity.type
_entity.pdbx_description
1 polymer ?
#
loop_
_entity_poly.entity_id
_entity_poly.type
_entity_poly.pdbx_seq_one_letter_code
_entity_poly.pdbx_strand_id
1 'polypeptide(L)'
;MEKGKTSRLIPKFMFSHFSHHVATGVLIPLLPLLRESFGLNYFQSGILVSSFSLAYGMGQVPMAILADRFSKRLIIILGLIGVSLSGICVSFTQGFWQMPPFFVLMGLLGGTYHAPASAFISQNISIDQRGRALGMHVTGGSASFLLTPAMALGIASMFESWRPAFLLLALPALLAGGVIWLTTSEPAEDPLIPDKGTGKRLAEEKAQEAELTWVGIARAIGILVCLTITMNVVFASINSYLPLFMVDHHGISAEWAGIVVSLIAGAGIIGSPVGGALSDRLGRKELILFSLTLSGPLFFAVTRSPLWVPLILSLFFYGLTMSARMPTTESLIADVVPVRRRTTVLGIYFFMTMETSGVITPIVGRLIDSYGLDPVFTGIAIGLCVVAGVALLFRRHI
;
A
#
# COMPACT_ATOMS: atom_id res chain seq x y z
N MET A 1 15.15 -16.93 28.52
CA MET A 1 13.84 -17.37 27.95
C MET A 1 13.32 -16.44 26.82
N GLU A 2 13.64 -15.13 26.81
CA GLU A 2 13.12 -14.16 25.80
C GLU A 2 13.62 -14.36 24.36
N LYS A 3 14.91 -14.65 24.13
CA LYS A 3 15.46 -14.86 22.78
C LYS A 3 14.75 -15.96 21.97
N GLY A 4 14.26 -17.01 22.64
CA GLY A 4 13.55 -18.12 21.99
C GLY A 4 12.12 -17.77 21.56
N LYS A 5 11.43 -16.86 22.27
CA LYS A 5 10.07 -16.41 21.96
C LYS A 5 10.06 -15.47 20.74
N THR A 6 10.97 -14.51 20.72
CA THR A 6 11.18 -13.58 19.61
C THR A 6 11.52 -14.32 18.31
N SER A 7 12.43 -15.28 18.37
CA SER A 7 12.88 -16.09 17.22
C SER A 7 11.75 -16.88 16.55
N ARG A 8 10.71 -17.27 17.30
CA ARG A 8 9.57 -18.05 16.79
C ARG A 8 8.39 -17.20 16.31
N LEU A 9 8.25 -15.97 16.81
CA LEU A 9 7.14 -15.08 16.47
C LEU A 9 7.31 -14.41 15.11
N ILE A 10 8.51 -13.91 14.84
CA ILE A 10 8.80 -13.12 13.63
C ILE A 10 8.47 -13.88 12.34
N PRO A 11 8.95 -15.14 12.13
CA PRO A 11 8.64 -15.87 10.89
C PRO A 11 7.14 -16.07 10.67
N LYS A 12 6.35 -16.25 11.73
CA LYS A 12 4.89 -16.41 11.65
C LYS A 12 4.23 -15.13 11.14
N PHE A 13 4.65 -13.98 11.67
CA PHE A 13 4.12 -12.68 11.25
C PHE A 13 4.65 -12.23 9.88
N MET A 14 5.87 -12.61 9.50
CA MET A 14 6.35 -12.46 8.11
C MET A 14 5.49 -13.26 7.13
N PHE A 15 5.23 -14.53 7.45
CA PHE A 15 4.38 -15.40 6.65
C PHE A 15 2.94 -14.88 6.59
N SER A 16 2.39 -14.42 7.72
CA SER A 16 1.03 -13.84 7.76
C SER A 16 0.93 -12.58 6.90
N HIS A 17 1.92 -11.69 6.94
CA HIS A 17 1.96 -10.46 6.14
C HIS A 17 2.11 -10.76 4.65
N PHE A 18 3.00 -11.68 4.31
CA PHE A 18 3.14 -12.20 2.96
C PHE A 18 1.81 -12.75 2.44
N SER A 19 1.19 -13.66 3.19
CA SER A 19 -0.05 -14.34 2.81
C SER A 19 -1.23 -13.39 2.69
N HIS A 20 -1.32 -12.41 3.58
CA HIS A 20 -2.32 -11.35 3.54
C HIS A 20 -2.24 -10.57 2.21
N HIS A 21 -1.05 -10.12 1.85
CA HIS A 21 -0.85 -9.34 0.62
C HIS A 21 -0.88 -10.19 -0.65
N VAL A 22 -0.52 -11.46 -0.59
CA VAL A 22 -0.73 -12.40 -1.71
C VAL A 22 -2.22 -12.48 -2.04
N ALA A 23 -3.07 -12.70 -1.02
CA ALA A 23 -4.51 -12.84 -1.24
C ALA A 23 -5.18 -11.52 -1.67
N THR A 24 -4.76 -10.37 -1.11
CA THR A 24 -5.35 -9.05 -1.44
C THR A 24 -4.77 -8.44 -2.71
N GLY A 25 -3.56 -8.80 -3.10
CA GLY A 25 -2.87 -8.24 -4.27
C GLY A 25 -3.17 -8.93 -5.60
N VAL A 26 -3.93 -10.01 -5.60
CA VAL A 26 -4.17 -10.84 -6.78
C VAL A 26 -5.03 -10.18 -7.86
N LEU A 27 -5.88 -9.23 -7.50
CA LEU A 27 -6.83 -8.58 -8.42
C LEU A 27 -6.14 -7.83 -9.56
N ILE A 28 -5.18 -6.98 -9.24
CA ILE A 28 -4.57 -6.06 -10.23
C ILE A 28 -3.87 -6.81 -11.36
N PRO A 29 -2.98 -7.78 -11.11
CA PRO A 29 -2.34 -8.53 -12.19
C PRO A 29 -3.33 -9.36 -13.03
N LEU A 30 -4.44 -9.82 -12.45
CA LEU A 30 -5.46 -10.57 -13.16
C LEU A 30 -6.54 -9.71 -13.84
N LEU A 31 -6.49 -8.39 -13.66
CA LEU A 31 -7.51 -7.48 -14.19
C LEU A 31 -7.70 -7.57 -15.71
N PRO A 32 -6.66 -7.75 -16.56
CA PRO A 32 -6.83 -8.01 -17.99
C PRO A 32 -7.64 -9.27 -18.27
N LEU A 33 -7.37 -10.38 -17.58
CA LEU A 33 -8.07 -11.66 -17.76
C LEU A 33 -9.53 -11.57 -17.30
N LEU A 34 -9.79 -10.87 -16.19
CA LEU A 34 -11.15 -10.60 -15.71
C LEU A 34 -11.93 -9.74 -16.70
N ARG A 35 -11.28 -8.71 -17.24
CA ARG A 35 -11.86 -7.82 -18.25
C ARG A 35 -12.26 -8.59 -19.50
N GLU A 36 -11.38 -9.44 -20.02
CA GLU A 36 -11.67 -10.30 -21.16
C GLU A 36 -12.80 -11.28 -20.88
N SER A 37 -12.75 -11.98 -19.73
CA SER A 37 -13.73 -13.02 -19.38
C SER A 37 -15.16 -12.50 -19.23
N PHE A 38 -15.34 -11.24 -18.81
CA PHE A 38 -16.66 -10.64 -18.53
C PHE A 38 -17.01 -9.47 -19.45
N GLY A 39 -16.17 -9.14 -20.45
CA GLY A 39 -16.37 -8.00 -21.34
C GLY A 39 -16.42 -6.65 -20.60
N LEU A 40 -15.59 -6.47 -19.55
CA LEU A 40 -15.65 -5.28 -18.73
C LEU A 40 -15.04 -4.08 -19.48
N ASN A 41 -15.68 -2.92 -19.31
CA ASN A 41 -15.04 -1.65 -19.64
C ASN A 41 -14.08 -1.19 -18.54
N TYR A 42 -13.33 -0.12 -18.77
CA TYR A 42 -12.35 0.38 -17.80
C TYR A 42 -13.01 0.92 -16.53
N PHE A 43 -14.20 1.52 -16.61
CA PHE A 43 -14.96 1.96 -15.46
C PHE A 43 -15.34 0.78 -14.55
N GLN A 44 -15.84 -0.31 -15.12
CA GLN A 44 -16.17 -1.53 -14.38
C GLN A 44 -14.92 -2.17 -13.76
N SER A 45 -13.81 -2.18 -14.48
CA SER A 45 -12.51 -2.61 -13.94
C SER A 45 -12.09 -1.76 -12.74
N GLY A 46 -12.27 -0.45 -12.83
CA GLY A 46 -12.05 0.48 -11.73
C GLY A 46 -12.96 0.26 -10.53
N ILE A 47 -14.23 -0.11 -10.76
CA ILE A 47 -15.17 -0.47 -9.68
C ILE A 47 -14.65 -1.67 -8.88
N LEU A 48 -14.10 -2.71 -9.53
CA LEU A 48 -13.55 -3.86 -8.80
C LEU A 48 -12.40 -3.44 -7.87
N VAL A 49 -11.46 -2.66 -8.37
CA VAL A 49 -10.33 -2.14 -7.58
C VAL A 49 -10.83 -1.22 -6.45
N SER A 50 -11.77 -0.33 -6.77
CA SER A 50 -12.36 0.62 -5.82
C SER A 50 -13.12 -0.09 -4.71
N SER A 51 -13.88 -1.14 -5.04
CA SER A 51 -14.63 -1.93 -4.05
C SER A 51 -13.73 -2.50 -2.96
N PHE A 52 -12.52 -2.93 -3.33
CA PHE A 52 -11.52 -3.38 -2.37
C PHE A 52 -10.90 -2.21 -1.60
N SER A 53 -10.34 -1.22 -2.31
CA SER A 53 -9.52 -0.18 -1.68
C SER A 53 -10.31 0.72 -0.73
N LEU A 54 -11.51 1.17 -1.10
CA LEU A 54 -12.37 1.95 -0.21
C LEU A 54 -12.73 1.17 1.06
N ALA A 55 -13.17 -0.07 0.89
CA ALA A 55 -13.52 -0.91 2.02
C ALA A 55 -12.32 -1.20 2.93
N TYR A 56 -11.12 -1.34 2.33
CA TYR A 56 -9.87 -1.57 3.06
C TYR A 56 -9.52 -0.39 3.98
N GLY A 57 -9.55 0.82 3.44
CA GLY A 57 -9.30 2.03 4.23
C GLY A 57 -10.37 2.23 5.31
N MET A 58 -11.66 2.10 4.96
CA MET A 58 -12.77 2.22 5.90
C MET A 58 -12.72 1.18 7.03
N GLY A 59 -12.18 -0.02 6.77
CA GLY A 59 -12.03 -1.08 7.76
C GLY A 59 -10.93 -0.81 8.79
N GLN A 60 -9.88 -0.07 8.43
CA GLN A 60 -8.67 0.06 9.27
C GLN A 60 -8.95 0.67 10.65
N VAL A 61 -9.64 1.82 10.70
CA VAL A 61 -9.85 2.55 11.96
C VAL A 61 -10.82 1.83 12.91
N PRO A 62 -12.03 1.41 12.46
CA PRO A 62 -12.94 0.67 13.33
C PRO A 62 -12.33 -0.62 13.87
N MET A 63 -11.60 -1.35 13.02
CA MET A 63 -11.01 -2.63 13.41
C MET A 63 -9.80 -2.47 14.33
N ALA A 64 -9.03 -1.38 14.22
CA ALA A 64 -8.01 -1.05 15.20
C ALA A 64 -8.62 -0.80 16.59
N ILE A 65 -9.73 -0.05 16.67
CA ILE A 65 -10.47 0.20 17.91
C ILE A 65 -11.03 -1.11 18.50
N LEU A 66 -11.58 -1.99 17.64
CA LEU A 66 -12.06 -3.30 18.08
C LEU A 66 -10.92 -4.17 18.62
N ALA A 67 -9.75 -4.14 17.97
CA ALA A 67 -8.59 -4.89 18.41
C ALA A 67 -8.08 -4.47 19.80
N ASP A 68 -8.19 -3.19 20.13
CA ASP A 68 -7.85 -2.68 21.45
C ASP A 68 -8.87 -3.07 22.53
N ARG A 69 -10.15 -3.24 22.15
CA ARG A 69 -11.23 -3.59 23.10
C ARG A 69 -11.38 -5.09 23.33
N PHE A 70 -11.15 -5.91 22.31
CA PHE A 70 -11.41 -7.37 22.40
C PHE A 70 -10.11 -8.17 22.44
N SER A 71 -9.45 -8.34 21.30
CA SER A 71 -8.23 -9.15 21.18
C SER A 71 -7.54 -8.86 19.85
N LYS A 72 -6.30 -8.41 19.91
CA LYS A 72 -5.49 -8.18 18.71
C LYS A 72 -5.30 -9.47 17.91
N ARG A 73 -5.04 -10.57 18.63
CA ARG A 73 -4.90 -11.90 18.03
C ARG A 73 -6.16 -12.32 17.26
N LEU A 74 -7.33 -12.19 17.87
CA LEU A 74 -8.60 -12.58 17.26
C LEU A 74 -8.87 -11.73 15.99
N ILE A 75 -8.67 -10.43 16.05
CA ILE A 75 -8.89 -9.53 14.92
C ILE A 75 -7.94 -9.86 13.75
N ILE A 76 -6.66 -10.16 14.02
CA ILE A 76 -5.70 -10.61 13.00
C ILE A 76 -6.18 -11.90 12.33
N ILE A 77 -6.62 -12.88 13.12
CA ILE A 77 -7.11 -14.17 12.63
C ILE A 77 -8.36 -14.00 11.77
N LEU A 78 -9.33 -13.22 12.23
CA LEU A 78 -10.55 -12.91 11.47
C LEU A 78 -10.23 -12.20 10.15
N GLY A 79 -9.25 -11.29 10.16
CA GLY A 79 -8.78 -10.63 8.95
C GLY A 79 -8.19 -11.61 7.94
N LEU A 80 -7.26 -12.46 8.37
CA LEU A 80 -6.62 -13.45 7.49
C LEU A 80 -7.62 -14.46 6.92
N ILE A 81 -8.49 -15.01 7.77
CA ILE A 81 -9.52 -15.96 7.34
C ILE A 81 -10.53 -15.27 6.42
N GLY A 82 -10.96 -14.06 6.77
CA GLY A 82 -11.94 -13.32 5.99
C GLY A 82 -11.44 -12.92 4.61
N VAL A 83 -10.19 -12.45 4.50
CA VAL A 83 -9.55 -12.18 3.20
C VAL A 83 -9.47 -13.46 2.36
N SER A 84 -9.08 -14.58 2.97
CA SER A 84 -9.01 -15.88 2.29
C SER A 84 -10.38 -16.31 1.77
N LEU A 85 -11.39 -16.35 2.63
CA LEU A 85 -12.75 -16.75 2.24
C LEU A 85 -13.32 -15.84 1.15
N SER A 86 -13.08 -14.52 1.24
CA SER A 86 -13.51 -13.58 0.20
C SER A 86 -12.85 -13.89 -1.15
N GLY A 87 -11.55 -14.18 -1.17
CA GLY A 87 -10.82 -14.57 -2.39
C GLY A 87 -11.33 -15.89 -2.97
N ILE A 88 -11.61 -16.87 -2.11
CA ILE A 88 -12.24 -18.13 -2.52
C ILE A 88 -13.62 -17.85 -3.14
N CYS A 89 -14.45 -17.01 -2.52
CA CYS A 89 -15.77 -16.66 -3.08
C CYS A 89 -15.66 -15.96 -4.44
N VAL A 90 -14.68 -15.06 -4.62
CA VAL A 90 -14.43 -14.44 -5.93
C VAL A 90 -14.18 -15.48 -7.00
N SER A 91 -13.46 -16.58 -6.72
CA SER A 91 -13.15 -17.62 -7.69
C SER A 91 -14.39 -18.32 -8.26
N PHE A 92 -15.52 -18.31 -7.55
CA PHE A 92 -16.79 -18.93 -7.95
C PHE A 92 -17.77 -17.97 -8.63
N THR A 93 -17.44 -16.69 -8.77
CA THR A 93 -18.32 -15.70 -9.40
C THR A 93 -18.53 -16.00 -10.89
N GLN A 94 -19.77 -15.79 -11.37
CA GLN A 94 -20.16 -16.04 -12.75
C GLN A 94 -20.42 -14.76 -13.55
N GLY A 95 -20.33 -13.58 -12.91
CA GLY A 95 -20.57 -12.31 -13.54
C GLY A 95 -20.04 -11.13 -12.71
N PHE A 96 -19.89 -9.98 -13.37
CA PHE A 96 -19.32 -8.77 -12.80
C PHE A 96 -19.95 -8.38 -11.45
N TRP A 97 -21.29 -8.29 -11.38
CA TRP A 97 -21.99 -7.78 -10.20
C TRP A 97 -21.88 -8.67 -8.95
N GLN A 98 -21.43 -9.91 -9.12
CA GLN A 98 -21.16 -10.81 -7.99
C GLN A 98 -19.81 -10.52 -7.31
N MET A 99 -18.86 -9.89 -8.00
CA MET A 99 -17.50 -9.66 -7.50
C MET A 99 -17.40 -8.50 -6.49
N PRO A 100 -17.97 -7.30 -6.73
CA PRO A 100 -17.82 -6.15 -5.85
C PRO A 100 -18.16 -6.45 -4.39
N PRO A 101 -19.23 -7.18 -4.03
CA PRO A 101 -19.51 -7.53 -2.64
C PRO A 101 -18.38 -8.31 -1.95
N PHE A 102 -17.75 -9.25 -2.67
CA PHE A 102 -16.64 -10.03 -2.11
C PHE A 102 -15.36 -9.20 -2.01
N PHE A 103 -15.12 -8.26 -2.94
CA PHE A 103 -14.00 -7.33 -2.82
C PHE A 103 -14.22 -6.32 -1.68
N VAL A 104 -15.45 -5.85 -1.44
CA VAL A 104 -15.78 -5.04 -0.26
C VAL A 104 -15.51 -5.84 1.02
N LEU A 105 -15.96 -7.09 1.10
CA LEU A 105 -15.73 -7.95 2.26
C LEU A 105 -14.22 -8.20 2.46
N MET A 106 -13.49 -8.50 1.39
CA MET A 106 -12.04 -8.66 1.40
C MET A 106 -11.34 -7.40 1.88
N GLY A 107 -11.79 -6.23 1.44
CA GLY A 107 -11.25 -4.93 1.88
C GLY A 107 -11.50 -4.70 3.36
N LEU A 108 -12.75 -4.76 3.82
CA LEU A 108 -13.11 -4.54 5.23
C LEU A 108 -12.31 -5.45 6.17
N LEU A 109 -12.23 -6.76 5.85
CA LEU A 109 -11.51 -7.74 6.65
C LEU A 109 -9.99 -7.62 6.45
N GLY A 110 -9.52 -7.22 5.27
CA GLY A 110 -8.11 -6.93 5.01
C GLY A 110 -7.59 -5.76 5.84
N GLY A 111 -8.38 -4.70 6.00
CA GLY A 111 -8.05 -3.55 6.85
C GLY A 111 -7.80 -3.90 8.33
N THR A 112 -8.24 -5.08 8.79
CA THR A 112 -8.04 -5.52 10.19
C THR A 112 -6.61 -5.92 10.54
N TYR A 113 -5.73 -6.12 9.55
CA TYR A 113 -4.46 -6.82 9.78
C TYR A 113 -3.35 -5.92 10.34
N HIS A 114 -3.05 -4.79 9.69
CA HIS A 114 -1.80 -4.07 9.91
C HIS A 114 -1.60 -3.49 11.31
N ALA A 115 -2.55 -2.70 11.80
CA ALA A 115 -2.42 -2.04 13.10
C ALA A 115 -2.40 -3.06 14.25
N PRO A 116 -3.32 -4.06 14.31
CA PRO A 116 -3.27 -5.09 15.32
C PRO A 116 -2.02 -5.96 15.27
N ALA A 117 -1.51 -6.31 14.06
CA ALA A 117 -0.30 -7.12 13.91
C ALA A 117 0.94 -6.38 14.41
N SER A 118 1.10 -5.10 14.05
CA SER A 118 2.21 -4.26 14.54
C SER A 118 2.16 -4.07 16.06
N ALA A 119 0.97 -3.87 16.61
CA ALA A 119 0.76 -3.75 18.05
C ALA A 119 1.07 -5.08 18.77
N PHE A 120 0.59 -6.20 18.24
CA PHE A 120 0.84 -7.53 18.80
C PHE A 120 2.35 -7.87 18.81
N ILE A 121 3.06 -7.63 17.71
CA ILE A 121 4.52 -7.80 17.63
C ILE A 121 5.20 -6.92 18.68
N SER A 122 4.82 -5.64 18.76
CA SER A 122 5.42 -4.67 19.68
C SER A 122 5.22 -5.01 21.16
N GLN A 123 4.13 -5.68 21.51
CA GLN A 123 3.84 -6.12 22.88
C GLN A 123 4.57 -7.42 23.26
N ASN A 124 4.93 -8.25 22.28
CA ASN A 124 5.57 -9.56 22.54
C ASN A 124 7.09 -9.54 22.37
N ILE A 125 7.68 -8.43 21.96
CA ILE A 125 9.12 -8.32 21.65
C ILE A 125 9.72 -7.16 22.44
N SER A 126 10.89 -7.39 23.01
CA SER A 126 11.66 -6.41 23.77
C SER A 126 11.94 -5.15 22.93
N ILE A 127 12.03 -4.00 23.59
CA ILE A 127 12.14 -2.69 22.96
C ILE A 127 13.38 -2.56 22.04
N ASP A 128 14.49 -3.18 22.42
CA ASP A 128 15.76 -3.24 21.68
C ASP A 128 15.69 -4.06 20.38
N GLN A 129 14.74 -5.00 20.26
CA GLN A 129 14.55 -5.86 19.09
C GLN A 129 13.29 -5.51 18.28
N ARG A 130 12.44 -4.62 18.79
CA ARG A 130 11.13 -4.28 18.20
C ARG A 130 11.26 -3.72 16.79
N GLY A 131 12.18 -2.79 16.57
CA GLY A 131 12.41 -2.21 15.25
C GLY A 131 12.81 -3.27 14.21
N ARG A 132 13.71 -4.18 14.57
CA ARG A 132 14.12 -5.30 13.72
C ARG A 132 12.95 -6.24 13.41
N ALA A 133 12.15 -6.56 14.40
CA ALA A 133 11.00 -7.46 14.26
C ALA A 133 9.93 -6.88 13.33
N LEU A 134 9.59 -5.60 13.50
CA LEU A 134 8.67 -4.88 12.62
C LEU A 134 9.22 -4.76 11.19
N GLY A 135 10.52 -4.46 11.03
CA GLY A 135 11.17 -4.44 9.73
C GLY A 135 11.10 -5.79 9.01
N MET A 136 11.37 -6.89 9.71
CA MET A 136 11.23 -8.25 9.15
C MET A 136 9.77 -8.58 8.80
N HIS A 137 8.83 -8.16 9.63
CA HIS A 137 7.39 -8.30 9.32
C HIS A 137 7.04 -7.60 8.00
N VAL A 138 7.48 -6.35 7.80
CA VAL A 138 7.24 -5.58 6.56
C VAL A 138 7.88 -6.25 5.34
N THR A 139 9.04 -6.90 5.50
CA THR A 139 9.70 -7.65 4.41
C THR A 139 8.78 -8.73 3.83
N GLY A 140 7.96 -9.39 4.67
CA GLY A 140 6.96 -10.36 4.19
C GLY A 140 5.95 -9.72 3.22
N GLY A 141 5.43 -8.54 3.56
CA GLY A 141 4.54 -7.78 2.68
C GLY A 141 5.21 -7.35 1.38
N SER A 142 6.42 -6.81 1.45
CA SER A 142 7.19 -6.39 0.26
C SER A 142 7.46 -7.54 -0.69
N ALA A 143 7.80 -8.71 -0.17
CA ALA A 143 8.02 -9.92 -0.97
C ALA A 143 6.74 -10.35 -1.71
N SER A 144 5.57 -10.18 -1.10
CA SER A 144 4.31 -10.52 -1.76
C SER A 144 4.02 -9.63 -2.96
N PHE A 145 4.24 -8.32 -2.86
CA PHE A 145 4.02 -7.40 -3.99
C PHE A 145 4.90 -7.72 -5.20
N LEU A 146 6.11 -8.24 -4.96
CA LEU A 146 6.99 -8.68 -6.04
C LEU A 146 6.55 -10.01 -6.64
N LEU A 147 6.14 -10.97 -5.81
CA LEU A 147 5.90 -12.36 -6.23
C LEU A 147 4.46 -12.61 -6.69
N THR A 148 3.47 -11.91 -6.14
CA THR A 148 2.05 -12.15 -6.43
C THR A 148 1.71 -12.05 -7.92
N PRO A 149 2.20 -11.06 -8.69
CA PRO A 149 1.88 -11.01 -10.12
C PRO A 149 2.35 -12.26 -10.87
N ALA A 150 3.59 -12.69 -10.66
CA ALA A 150 4.13 -13.88 -11.31
C ALA A 150 3.40 -15.16 -10.88
N MET A 151 3.06 -15.30 -9.59
CA MET A 151 2.30 -16.43 -9.08
C MET A 151 0.87 -16.46 -9.64
N ALA A 152 0.17 -15.31 -9.63
CA ALA A 152 -1.20 -15.21 -10.09
C ALA A 152 -1.32 -15.55 -11.59
N LEU A 153 -0.46 -14.96 -12.39
CA LEU A 153 -0.46 -15.15 -13.83
C LEU A 153 0.07 -16.52 -14.23
N GLY A 154 1.09 -17.05 -13.53
CA GLY A 154 1.57 -18.41 -13.73
C GLY A 154 0.50 -19.47 -13.46
N ILE A 155 -0.27 -19.30 -12.38
CA ILE A 155 -1.42 -20.19 -12.08
C ILE A 155 -2.50 -20.00 -13.15
N ALA A 156 -2.84 -18.76 -13.51
CA ALA A 156 -3.87 -18.48 -14.50
C ALA A 156 -3.53 -19.11 -15.87
N SER A 157 -2.27 -19.02 -16.30
CA SER A 157 -1.78 -19.62 -17.54
C SER A 157 -1.82 -21.16 -17.47
N MET A 158 -1.38 -21.76 -16.35
CA MET A 158 -1.37 -23.22 -16.16
C MET A 158 -2.78 -23.83 -16.26
N PHE A 159 -3.80 -23.15 -15.75
CA PHE A 159 -5.17 -23.62 -15.72
C PHE A 159 -6.07 -23.00 -16.80
N GLU A 160 -5.51 -22.17 -17.68
CA GLU A 160 -6.24 -21.40 -18.69
C GLU A 160 -7.44 -20.63 -18.11
N SER A 161 -7.31 -20.19 -16.85
CA SER A 161 -8.37 -19.55 -16.10
C SER A 161 -7.82 -18.72 -14.94
N TRP A 162 -8.37 -17.52 -14.73
CA TRP A 162 -8.05 -16.67 -13.59
C TRP A 162 -8.58 -17.20 -12.24
N ARG A 163 -9.61 -18.07 -12.26
CA ARG A 163 -10.29 -18.59 -11.06
C ARG A 163 -9.37 -19.36 -10.11
N PRO A 164 -8.55 -20.33 -10.58
CA PRO A 164 -7.62 -21.04 -9.71
C PRO A 164 -6.60 -20.12 -9.02
N ALA A 165 -6.23 -18.99 -9.64
CA ALA A 165 -5.32 -18.04 -9.01
C ALA A 165 -5.94 -17.41 -7.76
N PHE A 166 -7.20 -16.96 -7.81
CA PHE A 166 -7.91 -16.47 -6.61
C PHE A 166 -8.07 -17.56 -5.56
N LEU A 167 -8.41 -18.77 -5.96
CA LEU A 167 -8.59 -19.90 -5.04
C LEU A 167 -7.28 -20.27 -4.33
N LEU A 168 -6.23 -20.54 -5.10
CA LEU A 168 -4.97 -21.07 -4.57
C LEU A 168 -4.19 -20.00 -3.79
N LEU A 169 -4.19 -18.73 -4.24
CA LEU A 169 -3.49 -17.64 -3.55
C LEU A 169 -4.22 -17.14 -2.32
N ALA A 170 -5.48 -17.50 -2.11
CA ALA A 170 -6.19 -17.27 -0.87
C ALA A 170 -5.78 -18.25 0.25
N LEU A 171 -5.38 -19.49 -0.09
CA LEU A 171 -5.08 -20.54 0.89
C LEU A 171 -3.93 -20.19 1.87
N PRO A 172 -2.83 -19.54 1.46
CA PRO A 172 -1.79 -19.12 2.40
C PRO A 172 -2.31 -18.23 3.53
N ALA A 173 -3.28 -17.34 3.27
CA ALA A 173 -3.87 -16.49 4.31
C ALA A 173 -4.72 -17.30 5.30
N LEU A 174 -5.44 -18.32 4.83
CA LEU A 174 -6.18 -19.25 5.68
C LEU A 174 -5.23 -20.03 6.59
N LEU A 175 -4.14 -20.56 6.00
CA LEU A 175 -3.09 -21.26 6.76
C LEU A 175 -2.42 -20.34 7.78
N ALA A 176 -2.11 -19.11 7.42
CA ALA A 176 -1.53 -18.13 8.32
C ALA A 176 -2.45 -17.82 9.52
N GLY A 177 -3.77 -17.67 9.27
CA GLY A 177 -4.77 -17.54 10.32
C GLY A 177 -4.77 -18.74 11.26
N GLY A 178 -4.73 -19.95 10.73
CA GLY A 178 -4.62 -21.20 11.51
C GLY A 178 -3.31 -21.27 12.31
N VAL A 179 -2.17 -20.91 11.71
CA VAL A 179 -0.88 -20.87 12.41
C VAL A 179 -0.92 -19.90 13.59
N ILE A 180 -1.43 -18.68 13.38
CA ILE A 180 -1.58 -17.69 14.46
C ILE A 180 -2.53 -18.22 15.54
N TRP A 181 -3.65 -18.85 15.14
CA TRP A 181 -4.60 -19.45 16.09
C TRP A 181 -3.97 -20.53 16.97
N LEU A 182 -3.24 -21.46 16.38
CA LEU A 182 -2.71 -22.62 17.09
C LEU A 182 -1.42 -22.34 17.88
N THR A 183 -0.65 -21.32 17.49
CA THR A 183 0.73 -21.17 17.97
C THR A 183 1.03 -19.85 18.68
N THR A 184 0.05 -18.97 18.83
CA THR A 184 0.19 -17.72 19.59
C THR A 184 -0.87 -17.62 20.67
N SER A 185 -0.58 -16.90 21.73
CA SER A 185 -1.54 -16.49 22.77
C SER A 185 -1.59 -14.98 22.85
N GLU A 186 -2.71 -14.43 23.31
CA GLU A 186 -2.79 -13.01 23.61
C GLU A 186 -1.66 -12.65 24.59
N PRO A 187 -0.96 -11.52 24.41
CA PRO A 187 0.00 -11.05 25.40
C PRO A 187 -0.73 -10.89 26.73
N ALA A 188 -0.12 -11.34 27.82
CA ALA A 188 -0.59 -10.91 29.13
C ALA A 188 -0.62 -9.37 29.12
N GLU A 189 -1.69 -8.78 29.61
CA GLU A 189 -1.74 -7.33 29.81
C GLU A 189 -0.56 -6.96 30.71
N ASP A 190 0.47 -6.36 30.11
CA ASP A 190 1.55 -5.80 30.88
C ASP A 190 0.99 -4.48 31.41
N PRO A 191 0.75 -4.35 32.74
CA PRO A 191 0.36 -3.06 33.28
C PRO A 191 1.48 -2.10 32.84
N LEU A 192 1.13 -1.07 32.11
CA LEU A 192 2.02 0.00 31.64
C LEU A 192 3.03 0.32 32.74
N ILE A 193 4.22 -0.26 32.65
CA ILE A 193 5.34 0.15 33.48
C ILE A 193 5.70 1.53 32.95
N PRO A 194 5.44 2.61 33.69
CA PRO A 194 5.89 3.92 33.30
C PRO A 194 7.42 3.82 33.28
N ASP A 195 8.00 3.92 32.11
CA ASP A 195 9.44 4.00 31.94
C ASP A 195 9.94 5.21 32.77
N LYS A 196 10.71 4.93 33.83
CA LYS A 196 11.23 5.95 34.77
C LYS A 196 12.14 6.99 34.12
N GLY A 197 12.51 6.80 32.83
CA GLY A 197 13.26 7.77 32.02
C GLY A 197 12.38 8.79 31.28
N THR A 198 11.07 8.53 31.18
CA THR A 198 10.13 9.28 30.35
C THR A 198 9.74 10.64 30.94
N GLY A 199 9.89 10.87 32.25
CA GLY A 199 9.41 12.07 32.93
C GLY A 199 10.05 13.37 32.41
N LYS A 200 11.34 13.37 32.12
CA LYS A 200 12.06 14.55 31.63
C LYS A 200 11.81 14.78 30.13
N ARG A 201 11.77 13.71 29.35
CA ARG A 201 11.42 13.72 27.94
C ARG A 201 9.97 14.18 27.72
N LEU A 202 9.03 13.67 28.53
CA LEU A 202 7.62 14.09 28.51
C LEU A 202 7.43 15.57 28.93
N ALA A 203 8.28 16.11 29.81
CA ALA A 203 8.22 17.51 30.22
C ALA A 203 8.77 18.43 29.12
N GLU A 204 9.86 18.06 28.47
CA GLU A 204 10.43 18.76 27.31
C GLU A 204 9.49 18.66 26.08
N GLU A 205 8.88 17.50 25.86
CA GLU A 205 7.85 17.29 24.82
C GLU A 205 6.59 18.11 25.12
N LYS A 206 6.14 18.18 26.36
CA LYS A 206 5.00 19.05 26.77
C LYS A 206 5.27 20.53 26.58
N ALA A 207 6.50 21.00 26.77
CA ALA A 207 6.88 22.39 26.53
C ALA A 207 6.87 22.72 25.02
N GLN A 208 7.30 21.79 24.16
CA GLN A 208 7.24 21.91 22.72
C GLN A 208 5.80 21.73 22.16
N GLU A 209 4.94 20.98 22.86
CA GLU A 209 3.53 20.78 22.53
C GLU A 209 2.66 22.03 22.66
N ALA A 210 3.05 22.98 23.52
CA ALA A 210 2.29 24.21 23.75
C ALA A 210 2.32 25.17 22.54
N GLU A 211 3.25 24.98 21.59
CA GLU A 211 3.49 25.95 20.51
C GLU A 211 2.89 25.60 19.15
N LEU A 212 2.64 24.33 18.81
CA LEU A 212 2.17 23.98 17.46
C LEU A 212 0.67 23.65 17.42
N THR A 213 -0.14 24.62 17.04
CA THR A 213 -1.58 24.44 16.76
C THR A 213 -1.79 23.63 15.47
N TRP A 214 -3.01 23.11 15.23
CA TRP A 214 -3.37 22.50 13.94
C TRP A 214 -3.10 23.41 12.74
N VAL A 215 -3.32 24.71 12.90
CA VAL A 215 -3.00 25.74 11.88
C VAL A 215 -1.50 25.82 11.67
N GLY A 216 -0.70 25.75 12.73
CA GLY A 216 0.77 25.72 12.64
C GLY A 216 1.29 24.50 11.88
N ILE A 217 0.75 23.30 12.16
CA ILE A 217 1.09 22.06 11.44
C ILE A 217 0.71 22.20 9.94
N ALA A 218 -0.51 22.67 9.65
CA ALA A 218 -0.97 22.88 8.29
C ALA A 218 -0.11 23.89 7.53
N ARG A 219 0.35 24.96 8.18
CA ARG A 219 1.28 25.91 7.56
C ARG A 219 2.66 25.34 7.32
N ALA A 220 3.16 24.50 8.24
CA ALA A 220 4.52 23.97 8.16
C ALA A 220 4.69 22.90 7.10
N ILE A 221 3.71 21.98 6.94
CA ILE A 221 3.83 20.83 6.05
C ILE A 221 2.59 20.56 5.16
N GLY A 222 1.50 21.32 5.37
CA GLY A 222 0.20 21.02 4.75
C GLY A 222 0.26 20.98 3.22
N ILE A 223 0.90 21.96 2.59
CA ILE A 223 1.03 22.02 1.12
C ILE A 223 1.81 20.80 0.62
N LEU A 224 2.95 20.47 1.25
CA LEU A 224 3.80 19.37 0.84
C LEU A 224 3.11 18.01 1.04
N VAL A 225 2.38 17.85 2.13
CA VAL A 225 1.58 16.65 2.41
C VAL A 225 0.44 16.52 1.40
N CYS A 226 -0.29 17.61 1.09
CA CYS A 226 -1.33 17.59 0.06
C CYS A 226 -0.79 17.23 -1.33
N LEU A 227 0.35 17.80 -1.73
CA LEU A 227 1.01 17.45 -2.99
C LEU A 227 1.39 15.95 -3.01
N THR A 228 1.92 15.44 -1.91
CA THR A 228 2.30 14.02 -1.78
C THR A 228 1.07 13.10 -1.84
N ILE A 229 -0.03 13.45 -1.16
CA ILE A 229 -1.30 12.71 -1.25
C ILE A 229 -1.79 12.69 -2.70
N THR A 230 -1.86 13.85 -3.36
CA THR A 230 -2.28 13.94 -4.76
C THR A 230 -1.47 13.04 -5.67
N MET A 231 -0.14 13.05 -5.52
CA MET A 231 0.75 12.19 -6.30
C MET A 231 0.56 10.70 -5.98
N ASN A 232 0.34 10.34 -4.72
CA ASN A 232 0.10 8.95 -4.34
C ASN A 232 -1.25 8.44 -4.88
N VAL A 233 -2.28 9.27 -4.86
CA VAL A 233 -3.60 8.97 -5.42
C VAL A 233 -3.51 8.74 -6.93
N VAL A 234 -2.82 9.63 -7.64
CA VAL A 234 -2.59 9.49 -9.09
C VAL A 234 -1.77 8.23 -9.38
N PHE A 235 -0.70 7.98 -8.61
CA PHE A 235 0.11 6.77 -8.74
C PHE A 235 -0.71 5.50 -8.55
N ALA A 236 -1.53 5.41 -7.50
CA ALA A 236 -2.35 4.24 -7.23
C ALA A 236 -3.39 3.99 -8.33
N SER A 237 -4.02 5.07 -8.84
CA SER A 237 -4.99 4.98 -9.93
C SER A 237 -4.33 4.53 -11.24
N ILE A 238 -3.17 5.07 -11.59
CA ILE A 238 -2.39 4.65 -12.76
C ILE A 238 -2.00 3.17 -12.62
N ASN A 239 -1.42 2.80 -11.49
CA ASN A 239 -0.93 1.45 -11.24
C ASN A 239 -2.03 0.40 -11.39
N SER A 240 -3.28 0.76 -11.09
CA SER A 240 -4.45 -0.12 -11.28
C SER A 240 -4.74 -0.42 -12.75
N TYR A 241 -4.49 0.52 -13.65
CA TYR A 241 -4.72 0.36 -15.09
C TYR A 241 -3.46 0.01 -15.89
N LEU A 242 -2.29 0.01 -15.24
CA LEU A 242 -1.03 -0.24 -15.94
C LEU A 242 -0.94 -1.63 -16.59
N PRO A 243 -1.44 -2.73 -15.99
CA PRO A 243 -1.52 -4.02 -16.68
C PRO A 243 -2.40 -3.95 -17.94
N LEU A 244 -3.53 -3.23 -17.88
CA LEU A 244 -4.40 -3.03 -19.05
C LEU A 244 -3.71 -2.18 -20.13
N PHE A 245 -2.96 -1.15 -19.73
CA PHE A 245 -2.15 -0.36 -20.66
C PHE A 245 -1.09 -1.22 -21.37
N MET A 246 -0.44 -2.12 -20.65
CA MET A 246 0.55 -3.04 -21.26
C MET A 246 -0.11 -3.96 -22.29
N VAL A 247 -1.30 -4.47 -22.01
CA VAL A 247 -2.03 -5.34 -22.95
C VAL A 247 -2.57 -4.53 -24.12
N ASP A 248 -3.34 -3.46 -23.87
CA ASP A 248 -4.12 -2.79 -24.90
C ASP A 248 -3.28 -1.82 -25.76
N HIS A 249 -2.23 -1.21 -25.21
CA HIS A 249 -1.35 -0.28 -25.93
C HIS A 249 -0.13 -0.97 -26.54
N HIS A 250 0.54 -1.83 -25.75
CA HIS A 250 1.75 -2.52 -26.21
C HIS A 250 1.49 -3.89 -26.85
N GLY A 251 0.27 -4.43 -26.76
CA GLY A 251 -0.10 -5.72 -27.33
C GLY A 251 0.60 -6.92 -26.73
N ILE A 252 1.14 -6.80 -25.50
CA ILE A 252 1.77 -7.94 -24.81
C ILE A 252 0.71 -8.78 -24.10
N SER A 253 1.01 -10.06 -23.89
CA SER A 253 0.08 -10.93 -23.17
C SER A 253 -0.11 -10.49 -21.72
N ALA A 254 -1.24 -10.83 -21.11
CA ALA A 254 -1.55 -10.47 -19.72
C ALA A 254 -0.47 -10.96 -18.74
N GLU A 255 0.14 -12.12 -19.01
CA GLU A 255 1.21 -12.70 -18.20
C GLU A 255 2.44 -11.79 -18.18
N TRP A 256 2.89 -11.32 -19.32
CA TRP A 256 4.00 -10.39 -19.42
C TRP A 256 3.66 -9.01 -18.85
N ALA A 257 2.43 -8.54 -19.06
CA ALA A 257 1.96 -7.28 -18.52
C ALA A 257 2.10 -7.23 -16.99
N GLY A 258 1.65 -8.27 -16.29
CA GLY A 258 1.77 -8.35 -14.84
C GLY A 258 3.22 -8.43 -14.35
N ILE A 259 4.08 -9.20 -15.05
CA ILE A 259 5.51 -9.30 -14.71
C ILE A 259 6.21 -7.95 -14.90
N VAL A 260 5.97 -7.28 -16.03
CA VAL A 260 6.58 -5.96 -16.32
C VAL A 260 6.13 -4.91 -15.30
N VAL A 261 4.85 -4.89 -14.94
CA VAL A 261 4.34 -3.94 -13.93
C VAL A 261 4.89 -4.24 -12.53
N SER A 262 5.17 -5.50 -12.19
CA SER A 262 5.77 -5.86 -10.90
C SER A 262 7.17 -5.25 -10.68
N LEU A 263 7.85 -4.79 -11.74
CA LEU A 263 9.13 -4.07 -11.63
C LEU A 263 9.01 -2.79 -10.80
N ILE A 264 7.85 -2.14 -10.80
CA ILE A 264 7.59 -0.96 -9.94
C ILE A 264 7.71 -1.35 -8.47
N ALA A 265 7.11 -2.48 -8.07
CA ALA A 265 7.23 -2.99 -6.71
C ALA A 265 8.65 -3.46 -6.39
N GLY A 266 9.33 -4.11 -7.36
CA GLY A 266 10.73 -4.49 -7.26
C GLY A 266 11.65 -3.28 -7.05
N ALA A 267 11.43 -2.20 -7.80
CA ALA A 267 12.15 -0.93 -7.61
C ALA A 267 11.91 -0.33 -6.23
N GLY A 268 10.73 -0.56 -5.63
CA GLY A 268 10.38 -0.11 -4.29
C GLY A 268 11.23 -0.74 -3.18
N ILE A 269 11.69 -1.98 -3.36
CA ILE A 269 12.58 -2.65 -2.40
C ILE A 269 13.90 -1.88 -2.25
N ILE A 270 14.38 -1.27 -3.33
CA ILE A 270 15.58 -0.44 -3.35
C ILE A 270 15.23 1.02 -3.04
N GLY A 271 14.17 1.53 -3.66
CA GLY A 271 13.78 2.93 -3.60
C GLY A 271 13.44 3.42 -2.20
N SER A 272 12.74 2.62 -1.40
CA SER A 272 12.33 3.01 -0.05
C SER A 272 13.53 3.20 0.90
N PRO A 273 14.46 2.23 1.07
CA PRO A 273 15.61 2.42 1.95
C PRO A 273 16.59 3.47 1.42
N VAL A 274 16.82 3.52 0.10
CA VAL A 274 17.67 4.54 -0.52
C VAL A 274 17.06 5.93 -0.35
N GLY A 275 15.77 6.07 -0.57
CA GLY A 275 15.04 7.32 -0.36
C GLY A 275 15.12 7.79 1.08
N GLY A 276 14.89 6.90 2.05
CA GLY A 276 15.06 7.20 3.47
C GLY A 276 16.47 7.73 3.79
N ALA A 277 17.51 6.98 3.41
CA ALA A 277 18.88 7.37 3.65
C ALA A 277 19.30 8.68 2.92
N LEU A 278 18.82 8.88 1.70
CA LEU A 278 19.09 10.08 0.91
C LEU A 278 18.36 11.29 1.52
N SER A 279 17.15 11.12 2.03
CA SER A 279 16.39 12.18 2.70
C SER A 279 17.05 12.64 4.01
N ASP A 280 17.74 11.73 4.71
CA ASP A 280 18.52 12.07 5.92
C ASP A 280 19.71 12.98 5.59
N ARG A 281 20.29 12.86 4.37
CA ARG A 281 21.46 13.62 3.93
C ARG A 281 21.12 14.91 3.20
N LEU A 282 20.13 14.88 2.32
CA LEU A 282 19.75 16.00 1.46
C LEU A 282 18.65 16.89 2.06
N GLY A 283 17.92 16.36 3.05
CA GLY A 283 16.71 16.98 3.61
C GLY A 283 15.42 16.32 3.10
N ARG A 284 14.41 16.25 3.99
CA ARG A 284 13.11 15.61 3.68
C ARG A 284 12.38 16.32 2.56
N LYS A 285 12.32 17.64 2.67
CA LYS A 285 11.64 18.53 1.73
C LYS A 285 12.27 18.45 0.33
N GLU A 286 13.57 18.53 0.24
CA GLU A 286 14.33 18.50 -0.99
C GLU A 286 14.11 17.20 -1.75
N LEU A 287 14.13 16.06 -1.05
CA LEU A 287 13.89 14.76 -1.69
C LEU A 287 12.45 14.60 -2.15
N ILE A 288 11.48 15.08 -1.38
CA ILE A 288 10.07 15.06 -1.80
C ILE A 288 9.90 15.91 -3.06
N LEU A 289 10.41 17.14 -3.09
CA LEU A 289 10.34 18.02 -4.26
C LEU A 289 11.05 17.42 -5.48
N PHE A 290 12.22 16.82 -5.29
CA PHE A 290 12.93 16.11 -6.36
C PHE A 290 12.09 14.96 -6.92
N SER A 291 11.52 14.13 -6.06
CA SER A 291 10.63 13.03 -6.44
C SER A 291 9.38 13.51 -7.17
N LEU A 292 8.75 14.59 -6.70
CA LEU A 292 7.60 15.22 -7.38
C LEU A 292 7.99 15.68 -8.78
N THR A 293 9.13 16.34 -8.93
CA THR A 293 9.60 16.87 -10.21
C THR A 293 9.86 15.77 -11.23
N LEU A 294 10.41 14.64 -10.80
CA LEU A 294 10.71 13.52 -11.70
C LEU A 294 9.46 12.68 -12.06
N SER A 295 8.41 12.71 -11.24
CA SER A 295 7.23 11.85 -11.42
C SER A 295 6.58 12.02 -12.80
N GLY A 296 6.34 13.26 -13.23
CA GLY A 296 5.72 13.56 -14.52
C GLY A 296 6.55 13.11 -15.71
N PRO A 297 7.81 13.57 -15.84
CA PRO A 297 8.69 13.15 -16.94
C PRO A 297 8.90 11.62 -17.00
N LEU A 298 9.09 10.95 -15.86
CA LEU A 298 9.27 9.49 -15.83
C LEU A 298 7.98 8.77 -16.24
N PHE A 299 6.81 9.25 -15.79
CA PHE A 299 5.56 8.65 -16.21
C PHE A 299 5.29 8.94 -17.70
N PHE A 300 5.60 10.13 -18.20
CA PHE A 300 5.56 10.42 -19.62
C PHE A 300 6.47 9.47 -20.41
N ALA A 301 7.67 9.21 -19.92
CA ALA A 301 8.56 8.21 -20.52
C ALA A 301 7.91 6.82 -20.55
N VAL A 302 7.24 6.38 -19.48
CA VAL A 302 6.49 5.11 -19.47
C VAL A 302 5.46 5.05 -20.59
N THR A 303 4.71 6.14 -20.82
CA THR A 303 3.64 6.19 -21.85
C THR A 303 4.19 6.22 -23.28
N ARG A 304 5.44 6.64 -23.50
CA ARG A 304 6.06 6.82 -24.82
C ARG A 304 7.19 5.86 -25.12
N SER A 305 7.63 5.09 -24.15
CA SER A 305 8.73 4.14 -24.35
C SER A 305 8.34 3.02 -25.29
N PRO A 306 9.18 2.71 -26.28
CA PRO A 306 9.03 1.47 -27.03
C PRO A 306 9.20 0.27 -26.11
N LEU A 307 8.66 -0.87 -26.56
CA LEU A 307 8.63 -2.12 -25.77
C LEU A 307 10.04 -2.56 -25.33
N TRP A 308 10.09 -3.28 -24.22
CA TRP A 308 11.21 -3.93 -23.58
C TRP A 308 12.15 -2.97 -22.86
N VAL A 309 13.41 -2.79 -23.29
CA VAL A 309 14.43 -2.13 -22.47
C VAL A 309 14.05 -0.69 -22.06
N PRO A 310 13.60 0.20 -22.97
CA PRO A 310 13.21 1.56 -22.58
C PRO A 310 12.03 1.57 -21.62
N LEU A 311 11.03 0.73 -21.85
CA LEU A 311 9.86 0.61 -20.96
C LEU A 311 10.23 0.09 -19.59
N ILE A 312 11.05 -0.99 -19.51
CA ILE A 312 11.54 -1.56 -18.26
C ILE A 312 12.31 -0.53 -17.45
N LEU A 313 13.22 0.21 -18.07
CA LEU A 313 13.98 1.26 -17.41
C LEU A 313 13.07 2.40 -16.92
N SER A 314 12.11 2.84 -17.74
CA SER A 314 11.15 3.89 -17.37
C SER A 314 10.30 3.47 -16.17
N LEU A 315 9.76 2.24 -16.15
CA LEU A 315 9.00 1.69 -15.04
C LEU A 315 9.83 1.54 -13.78
N PHE A 316 11.07 1.06 -13.92
CA PHE A 316 11.99 0.90 -12.78
C PHE A 316 12.30 2.25 -12.12
N PHE A 317 12.71 3.26 -12.90
CA PHE A 317 13.02 4.58 -12.35
C PHE A 317 11.78 5.30 -11.82
N TYR A 318 10.62 5.12 -12.46
CA TYR A 318 9.34 5.61 -11.96
C TYR A 318 9.01 4.99 -10.60
N GLY A 319 9.10 3.65 -10.48
CA GLY A 319 8.87 2.92 -9.23
C GLY A 319 9.86 3.32 -8.13
N LEU A 320 11.15 3.45 -8.47
CA LEU A 320 12.19 3.89 -7.53
C LEU A 320 11.86 5.27 -6.94
N THR A 321 11.50 6.22 -7.80
CA THR A 321 11.19 7.59 -7.41
C THR A 321 9.93 7.67 -6.54
N MET A 322 8.88 6.90 -6.90
CA MET A 322 7.64 6.85 -6.15
C MET A 322 7.84 6.22 -4.76
N SER A 323 8.57 5.12 -4.69
CA SER A 323 8.81 4.39 -3.45
C SER A 323 9.71 5.14 -2.46
N ALA A 324 10.64 5.97 -2.96
CA ALA A 324 11.48 6.82 -2.12
C ALA A 324 10.69 7.91 -1.37
N ARG A 325 9.59 8.39 -1.95
CA ARG A 325 8.80 9.50 -1.40
C ARG A 325 8.02 9.14 -0.15
N MET A 326 7.43 7.94 -0.09
CA MET A 326 6.55 7.53 1.01
C MET A 326 7.25 7.59 2.37
N PRO A 327 8.37 6.89 2.62
CA PRO A 327 9.06 6.93 3.91
C PRO A 327 9.62 8.33 4.22
N THR A 328 9.97 9.11 3.20
CA THR A 328 10.43 10.49 3.37
C THR A 328 9.31 11.39 3.87
N THR A 329 8.07 11.23 3.36
CA THR A 329 6.92 12.02 3.83
C THR A 329 6.51 11.62 5.25
N GLU A 330 6.54 10.33 5.58
CA GLU A 330 6.30 9.86 6.94
C GLU A 330 7.33 10.43 7.92
N SER A 331 8.61 10.44 7.52
CA SER A 331 9.68 11.04 8.31
C SER A 331 9.49 12.55 8.47
N LEU A 332 9.11 13.28 7.43
CA LEU A 332 8.79 14.72 7.53
C LEU A 332 7.67 14.98 8.53
N ILE A 333 6.59 14.20 8.47
CA ILE A 333 5.49 14.30 9.43
C ILE A 333 6.01 14.01 10.85
N ALA A 334 6.85 13.00 11.02
CA ALA A 334 7.42 12.63 12.30
C ALA A 334 8.36 13.72 12.86
N ASP A 335 9.09 14.43 12.01
CA ASP A 335 10.04 15.49 12.41
C ASP A 335 9.31 16.78 12.82
N VAL A 336 8.21 17.14 12.15
CA VAL A 336 7.52 18.41 12.33
C VAL A 336 6.34 18.33 13.31
N VAL A 337 5.64 17.18 13.32
CA VAL A 337 4.41 17.02 14.11
C VAL A 337 4.72 16.56 15.53
N PRO A 338 4.22 17.25 16.58
CA PRO A 338 4.37 16.81 17.97
C PRO A 338 3.93 15.37 18.18
N VAL A 339 4.63 14.62 19.03
CA VAL A 339 4.42 13.18 19.28
C VAL A 339 2.96 12.83 19.53
N ARG A 340 2.26 13.64 20.33
CA ARG A 340 0.84 13.46 20.66
C ARG A 340 -0.10 13.49 19.45
N ARG A 341 0.23 14.24 18.40
CA ARG A 341 -0.59 14.41 17.19
C ARG A 341 -0.08 13.63 15.99
N ARG A 342 1.12 13.07 16.10
CA ARG A 342 1.82 12.38 15.00
C ARG A 342 1.00 11.22 14.44
N THR A 343 0.48 10.36 15.31
CA THR A 343 -0.36 9.21 14.90
C THR A 343 -1.62 9.67 14.18
N THR A 344 -2.25 10.75 14.66
CA THR A 344 -3.45 11.31 14.01
C THR A 344 -3.12 11.87 12.62
N VAL A 345 -2.04 12.63 12.48
CA VAL A 345 -1.63 13.22 11.18
C VAL A 345 -1.21 12.13 10.19
N LEU A 346 -0.45 11.13 10.64
CA LEU A 346 -0.12 9.96 9.81
C LEU A 346 -1.37 9.17 9.41
N GLY A 347 -2.31 8.98 10.35
CA GLY A 347 -3.59 8.33 10.06
C GLY A 347 -4.40 9.08 9.01
N ILE A 348 -4.49 10.41 9.10
CA ILE A 348 -5.14 11.25 8.09
C ILE A 348 -4.41 11.11 6.72
N TYR A 349 -3.09 11.15 6.73
CA TYR A 349 -2.28 11.01 5.51
C TYR A 349 -2.54 9.67 4.80
N PHE A 350 -2.50 8.56 5.53
CA PHE A 350 -2.78 7.24 4.97
C PHE A 350 -4.22 7.09 4.51
N PHE A 351 -5.17 7.52 5.33
CA PHE A 351 -6.59 7.51 5.00
C PHE A 351 -6.85 8.29 3.70
N MET A 352 -6.41 9.53 3.62
CA MET A 352 -6.59 10.36 2.42
C MET A 352 -5.96 9.75 1.18
N THR A 353 -4.80 9.10 1.32
CA THR A 353 -4.14 8.43 0.19
C THR A 353 -4.95 7.23 -0.31
N MET A 354 -5.43 6.38 0.59
CA MET A 354 -6.15 5.14 0.24
C MET A 354 -7.58 5.44 -0.26
N GLU A 355 -8.36 6.22 0.51
CA GLU A 355 -9.75 6.51 0.19
C GLU A 355 -9.90 7.33 -1.10
N THR A 356 -9.06 8.34 -1.27
CA THR A 356 -9.13 9.18 -2.46
C THR A 356 -8.75 8.40 -3.72
N SER A 357 -7.77 7.48 -3.64
CA SER A 357 -7.43 6.63 -4.77
C SER A 357 -8.58 5.70 -5.16
N GLY A 358 -9.29 5.14 -4.17
CA GLY A 358 -10.48 4.32 -4.39
C GLY A 358 -11.60 5.07 -5.14
N VAL A 359 -11.79 6.36 -4.84
CA VAL A 359 -12.77 7.20 -5.56
C VAL A 359 -12.28 7.58 -6.96
N ILE A 360 -11.02 7.95 -7.11
CA ILE A 360 -10.46 8.46 -8.37
C ILE A 360 -10.29 7.34 -9.41
N THR A 361 -9.97 6.12 -9.01
CA THR A 361 -9.73 5.02 -9.94
C THR A 361 -10.89 4.77 -10.92
N PRO A 362 -12.16 4.63 -10.51
CA PRO A 362 -13.27 4.47 -11.47
C PRO A 362 -13.46 5.72 -12.37
N ILE A 363 -13.17 6.91 -11.85
CA ILE A 363 -13.26 8.16 -12.63
C ILE A 363 -12.22 8.13 -13.77
N VAL A 364 -10.98 7.73 -13.47
CA VAL A 364 -9.94 7.52 -14.49
C VAL A 364 -10.39 6.47 -15.51
N GLY A 365 -11.00 5.36 -15.05
CA GLY A 365 -11.56 4.34 -15.94
C GLY A 365 -12.62 4.91 -16.88
N ARG A 366 -13.52 5.75 -16.37
CA ARG A 366 -14.54 6.44 -17.20
C ARG A 366 -13.93 7.38 -18.23
N LEU A 367 -12.86 8.10 -17.86
CA LEU A 367 -12.13 8.93 -18.80
C LEU A 367 -11.46 8.09 -19.90
N ILE A 368 -10.87 6.93 -19.52
CA ILE A 368 -10.28 6.01 -20.50
C ILE A 368 -11.35 5.46 -21.46
N ASP A 369 -12.52 5.08 -20.97
CA ASP A 369 -13.65 4.64 -21.80
C ASP A 369 -14.11 5.73 -22.78
N SER A 370 -14.02 7.00 -22.39
CA SER A 370 -14.50 8.13 -23.20
C SER A 370 -13.48 8.66 -24.19
N TYR A 371 -12.21 8.69 -23.81
CA TYR A 371 -11.14 9.37 -24.56
C TYR A 371 -10.02 8.44 -25.03
N GLY A 372 -10.02 7.18 -24.58
CA GLY A 372 -8.97 6.20 -24.84
C GLY A 372 -7.82 6.27 -23.85
N LEU A 373 -6.99 5.23 -23.81
CA LEU A 373 -5.87 5.06 -22.89
C LEU A 373 -4.77 6.12 -23.08
N ASP A 374 -4.29 6.30 -24.30
CA ASP A 374 -3.17 7.19 -24.60
C ASP A 374 -3.41 8.67 -24.25
N PRO A 375 -4.56 9.28 -24.63
CA PRO A 375 -4.85 10.65 -24.24
C PRO A 375 -4.95 10.83 -22.73
N VAL A 376 -5.58 9.89 -22.04
CA VAL A 376 -5.76 9.96 -20.58
C VAL A 376 -4.42 9.82 -19.86
N PHE A 377 -3.60 8.81 -20.21
CA PHE A 377 -2.28 8.62 -19.61
C PHE A 377 -1.33 9.79 -19.91
N THR A 378 -1.36 10.30 -21.14
CA THR A 378 -0.59 11.51 -21.54
C THR A 378 -1.06 12.73 -20.74
N GLY A 379 -2.38 12.94 -20.62
CA GLY A 379 -2.96 14.03 -19.83
C GLY A 379 -2.56 13.96 -18.36
N ILE A 380 -2.54 12.76 -17.76
CA ILE A 380 -2.07 12.53 -16.40
C ILE A 380 -0.57 12.87 -16.29
N ALA A 381 0.26 12.44 -17.23
CA ALA A 381 1.69 12.74 -17.22
C ALA A 381 1.96 14.25 -17.28
N ILE A 382 1.24 14.97 -18.14
CA ILE A 382 1.31 16.43 -18.22
C ILE A 382 0.83 17.08 -16.91
N GLY A 383 -0.30 16.59 -16.34
CA GLY A 383 -0.81 17.06 -15.06
C GLY A 383 0.21 16.89 -13.92
N LEU A 384 0.92 15.76 -13.87
CA LEU A 384 2.00 15.52 -12.91
C LEU A 384 3.16 16.52 -13.12
N CYS A 385 3.52 16.84 -14.37
CA CYS A 385 4.53 17.87 -14.66
C CYS A 385 4.08 19.26 -14.21
N VAL A 386 2.80 19.61 -14.40
CA VAL A 386 2.24 20.89 -13.94
C VAL A 386 2.26 20.97 -12.42
N VAL A 387 1.82 19.93 -11.70
CA VAL A 387 1.87 19.88 -10.24
C VAL A 387 3.30 20.01 -9.72
N ALA A 388 4.26 19.36 -10.39
CA ALA A 388 5.69 19.50 -10.07
C ALA A 388 6.19 20.93 -10.30
N GLY A 389 5.81 21.57 -11.41
CA GLY A 389 6.14 22.96 -11.69
C GLY A 389 5.59 23.92 -10.64
N VAL A 390 4.33 23.74 -10.24
CA VAL A 390 3.71 24.51 -9.15
C VAL A 390 4.47 24.30 -7.82
N ALA A 391 4.81 23.05 -7.50
CA ALA A 391 5.58 22.75 -6.29
C ALA A 391 6.96 23.45 -6.27
N LEU A 392 7.64 23.52 -7.41
CA LEU A 392 8.92 24.23 -7.55
C LEU A 392 8.76 25.75 -7.42
N LEU A 393 7.72 26.33 -7.99
CA LEU A 393 7.43 27.76 -7.86
C LEU A 393 7.20 28.16 -6.40
N PHE A 394 6.47 27.33 -5.66
CA PHE A 394 6.17 27.57 -4.24
C PHE A 394 7.18 26.95 -3.27
N ARG A 395 8.33 26.46 -3.74
CA ARG A 395 9.35 25.79 -2.90
C ARG A 395 9.83 26.58 -1.69
N ARG A 396 9.74 27.92 -1.74
CA ARG A 396 10.13 28.80 -0.63
C ARG A 396 9.05 28.94 0.45
N HIS A 397 7.81 28.59 0.11
CA HIS A 397 6.65 28.64 1.01
C HIS A 397 6.23 27.25 1.51
N ILE A 398 6.80 26.22 0.94
CA ILE A 398 6.72 24.83 1.36
C ILE A 398 7.89 24.51 2.30
#